data_d456781befae88af55c827676563ccd5
#
_entry.id   d456781befae88af55c827676563ccd5
#
_cell.length_a   1.000
_cell.length_b   1.000
_cell.length_c   1.000
_cell.angle_alpha   90.00
_cell.angle_beta   90.00
_cell.angle_gamma   90.00
#
_symmetry.space_group_name_H-M   'P 1'
#
loop_
_entity.id
_entity.type
_entity.pdbx_description
1 polymer ?
#
loop_
_entity_poly.entity_id
_entity_poly.type
_entity_poly.pdbx_seq_one_letter_code
_entity_poly.pdbx_strand_id
1 'polypeptide(L)'
;MTVHAFPAVAAALLIVGSGGQTAPTLPYDNPGACPFECCTYREWTVKSETRILVDRRDDAATRFLVRAGEKVVGVTGVVTTLKFGRVRVERERELGVRRTPVRPGAQILLLHYLGEGTWKYWLRGQFDEAFIPSPDDCRRAADRSPTMSAQCAVQLEEPPETVWWVTIRNREGQVGWTRQVGHFGNIDACGGDTRD
;
A
#
# COMPACT_ATOMS: atom_id res chain seq x y z
N MET A 1 18.80 -67.07 37.27
CA MET A 1 18.39 -66.46 36.00
C MET A 1 17.71 -65.15 36.30
N THR A 2 18.43 -64.01 36.10
CA THR A 2 17.96 -62.69 36.49
C THR A 2 17.62 -61.92 35.17
N VAL A 3 16.34 -61.61 34.95
CA VAL A 3 15.86 -60.96 33.75
C VAL A 3 15.93 -59.43 34.02
N HIS A 4 16.77 -58.75 33.26
CA HIS A 4 16.87 -57.29 33.31
C HIS A 4 15.86 -56.68 32.32
N ALA A 5 14.89 -55.93 32.84
CA ALA A 5 13.96 -55.14 32.05
C ALA A 5 14.60 -53.80 31.70
N PHE A 6 14.65 -53.44 30.42
CA PHE A 6 15.06 -52.13 29.91
C PHE A 6 13.83 -51.21 29.85
N PRO A 7 13.94 -49.97 30.33
CA PRO A 7 12.85 -49.02 30.15
C PRO A 7 12.83 -48.47 28.72
N ALA A 8 11.67 -48.49 28.07
CA ALA A 8 11.44 -47.88 26.77
C ALA A 8 11.35 -46.35 26.96
N VAL A 9 12.28 -45.62 26.35
CA VAL A 9 12.25 -44.17 26.28
C VAL A 9 11.31 -43.78 25.14
N ALA A 10 10.14 -43.24 25.48
CA ALA A 10 9.22 -42.66 24.52
C ALA A 10 9.74 -41.27 24.08
N ALA A 11 10.21 -41.16 22.83
CA ALA A 11 10.55 -39.90 22.24
C ALA A 11 9.28 -39.14 21.85
N ALA A 12 8.96 -38.06 22.60
CA ALA A 12 7.90 -37.15 22.23
C ALA A 12 8.33 -36.28 21.03
N LEU A 13 7.73 -36.53 19.86
CA LEU A 13 7.86 -35.64 18.70
C LEU A 13 7.13 -34.35 19.02
N LEU A 14 7.89 -33.28 19.26
CA LEU A 14 7.36 -31.90 19.29
C LEU A 14 7.04 -31.51 17.84
N ILE A 15 5.77 -31.60 17.46
CA ILE A 15 5.26 -30.99 16.24
C ILE A 15 5.31 -29.47 16.46
N VAL A 16 6.38 -28.83 16.01
CA VAL A 16 6.45 -27.38 15.89
C VAL A 16 5.45 -27.00 14.80
N GLY A 17 4.23 -26.67 15.20
CA GLY A 17 3.22 -26.14 14.31
C GLY A 17 3.80 -24.87 13.69
N SER A 18 4.05 -24.89 12.38
CA SER A 18 4.34 -23.69 11.59
C SER A 18 3.11 -22.80 11.69
N GLY A 19 3.10 -21.86 12.65
CA GLY A 19 2.10 -20.84 12.78
C GLY A 19 2.10 -20.04 11.47
N GLY A 20 1.27 -20.46 10.52
CA GLY A 20 1.04 -19.72 9.28
C GLY A 20 0.49 -18.36 9.65
N GLN A 21 1.32 -17.33 9.51
CA GLN A 21 0.89 -15.96 9.76
C GLN A 21 -0.17 -15.63 8.73
N THR A 22 -1.39 -15.36 9.20
CA THR A 22 -2.53 -15.06 8.35
C THR A 22 -2.32 -13.76 7.59
N ALA A 23 -2.73 -13.75 6.32
CA ALA A 23 -2.75 -12.52 5.51
C ALA A 23 -3.61 -11.45 6.19
N PRO A 24 -3.31 -10.16 6.00
CA PRO A 24 -4.16 -9.09 6.49
C PRO A 24 -5.58 -9.22 5.91
N THR A 25 -6.58 -8.83 6.69
CA THR A 25 -7.98 -8.85 6.25
C THR A 25 -8.31 -7.62 5.41
N LEU A 26 -9.19 -7.78 4.42
CA LEU A 26 -9.73 -6.67 3.63
C LEU A 26 -11.10 -6.21 4.18
N PRO A 27 -11.42 -4.91 4.08
CA PRO A 27 -10.56 -3.83 3.62
C PRO A 27 -9.42 -3.57 4.60
N TYR A 28 -8.23 -3.21 4.07
CA TYR A 28 -7.04 -2.94 4.91
C TYR A 28 -6.69 -1.46 4.86
N ASP A 29 -6.71 -0.80 6.00
CA ASP A 29 -6.40 0.63 6.14
C ASP A 29 -4.90 0.87 6.37
N ASN A 30 -4.35 1.84 5.65
CA ASN A 30 -3.03 2.39 5.84
C ASN A 30 -3.15 3.86 6.28
N PRO A 31 -3.25 4.15 7.59
CA PRO A 31 -3.35 5.52 8.09
C PRO A 31 -2.10 6.33 7.79
N GLY A 32 -2.28 7.61 7.46
CA GLY A 32 -1.19 8.53 7.12
C GLY A 32 -0.57 8.30 5.74
N ALA A 33 -0.99 7.25 5.03
CA ALA A 33 -0.45 6.94 3.72
C ALA A 33 -0.88 7.95 2.64
N CYS A 34 0.01 8.14 1.67
CA CYS A 34 -0.18 8.91 0.46
C CYS A 34 -0.03 7.98 -0.74
N PRO A 35 -0.94 7.99 -1.73
CA PRO A 35 -0.93 7.00 -2.81
C PRO A 35 -0.07 7.39 -4.01
N PHE A 36 0.72 8.45 -3.93
CA PHE A 36 1.65 8.89 -4.97
C PHE A 36 2.83 9.66 -4.38
N GLU A 37 3.90 9.76 -5.15
CA GLU A 37 5.08 10.52 -4.81
C GLU A 37 4.76 12.01 -4.59
N CYS A 38 5.50 12.66 -3.69
CA CYS A 38 5.33 14.09 -3.37
C CYS A 38 3.95 14.50 -2.87
N CYS A 39 3.07 13.58 -2.55
CA CYS A 39 1.80 13.86 -1.91
C CYS A 39 2.04 14.57 -0.57
N THR A 40 1.28 15.61 -0.28
CA THR A 40 1.50 16.42 0.91
C THR A 40 0.20 16.86 1.56
N TYR A 41 0.18 16.81 2.88
CA TYR A 41 -0.89 17.32 3.72
C TYR A 41 -0.52 18.74 4.18
N ARG A 42 -1.11 19.74 3.53
CA ARG A 42 -0.87 21.17 3.79
C ARG A 42 -2.08 22.00 3.39
N GLU A 43 -1.91 23.29 3.17
CA GLU A 43 -2.95 24.13 2.56
C GLU A 43 -3.19 23.69 1.11
N TRP A 44 -4.42 23.33 0.80
CA TRP A 44 -4.93 22.97 -0.51
C TRP A 44 -5.89 24.02 -1.03
N THR A 45 -5.98 24.17 -2.36
CA THR A 45 -6.95 25.02 -3.01
C THR A 45 -8.10 24.19 -3.54
N VAL A 46 -9.33 24.53 -3.20
CA VAL A 46 -10.52 23.86 -3.73
C VAL A 46 -10.71 24.28 -5.19
N LYS A 47 -10.72 23.34 -6.12
CA LYS A 47 -10.97 23.54 -7.57
C LYS A 47 -12.43 23.38 -7.93
N SER A 48 -13.16 22.51 -7.23
CA SER A 48 -14.58 22.23 -7.45
C SER A 48 -15.30 22.08 -6.12
N GLU A 49 -16.58 22.51 -6.08
CA GLU A 49 -17.39 22.34 -4.89
C GLU A 49 -17.37 20.87 -4.42
N THR A 50 -17.15 20.67 -3.14
CA THR A 50 -16.94 19.34 -2.58
C THR A 50 -17.65 19.18 -1.24
N ARG A 51 -18.38 18.07 -1.12
CA ARG A 51 -18.99 17.66 0.14
C ARG A 51 -17.93 17.02 1.04
N ILE A 52 -17.82 17.55 2.24
CA ILE A 52 -16.97 16.96 3.29
C ILE A 52 -17.89 16.21 4.26
N LEU A 53 -17.61 14.94 4.43
CA LEU A 53 -18.49 13.96 5.10
C LEU A 53 -18.11 13.80 6.57
N VAL A 54 -19.06 13.35 7.38
CA VAL A 54 -18.81 13.07 8.81
C VAL A 54 -17.97 11.81 9.01
N ASP A 55 -17.96 10.89 8.01
CA ASP A 55 -17.29 9.60 8.08
C ASP A 55 -16.76 9.18 6.70
N ARG A 56 -15.91 8.15 6.63
CA ARG A 56 -15.31 7.57 5.40
C ARG A 56 -16.29 6.64 4.68
N ARG A 57 -17.45 7.14 4.31
CA ARG A 57 -18.48 6.42 3.53
C ARG A 57 -19.17 7.40 2.59
N ASP A 58 -19.46 6.98 1.37
CA ASP A 58 -20.09 7.85 0.36
C ASP A 58 -21.51 8.29 0.73
N ASP A 59 -22.20 7.46 1.49
CA ASP A 59 -23.55 7.70 1.99
C ASP A 59 -23.58 8.46 3.33
N ALA A 60 -22.41 8.78 3.89
CA ALA A 60 -22.34 9.53 5.13
C ALA A 60 -22.92 10.95 4.97
N ALA A 61 -23.48 11.48 6.06
CA ALA A 61 -24.00 12.82 6.09
C ALA A 61 -22.92 13.87 5.75
N THR A 62 -23.32 14.94 5.07
CA THR A 62 -22.43 16.08 4.82
C THR A 62 -22.20 16.82 6.12
N ARG A 63 -20.96 17.01 6.48
CA ARG A 63 -20.54 17.82 7.63
C ARG A 63 -20.49 19.31 7.26
N PHE A 64 -19.88 19.62 6.13
CA PHE A 64 -19.85 20.94 5.52
C PHE A 64 -19.56 20.85 4.02
N LEU A 65 -19.73 21.95 3.32
CA LEU A 65 -19.36 22.13 1.91
C LEU A 65 -18.14 23.04 1.83
N VAL A 66 -17.26 22.78 0.86
CA VAL A 66 -16.20 23.71 0.45
C VAL A 66 -16.39 24.07 -1.01
N ARG A 67 -16.16 25.35 -1.36
CA ARG A 67 -16.43 25.90 -2.70
C ARG A 67 -15.15 26.18 -3.45
N ALA A 68 -15.25 26.20 -4.78
CA ALA A 68 -14.12 26.56 -5.64
C ALA A 68 -13.49 27.90 -5.21
N GLY A 69 -12.17 27.96 -5.17
CA GLY A 69 -11.38 29.11 -4.72
C GLY A 69 -11.12 29.16 -3.22
N GLU A 70 -11.81 28.38 -2.39
CA GLU A 70 -11.55 28.33 -0.96
C GLU A 70 -10.20 27.65 -0.65
N LYS A 71 -9.61 28.03 0.48
CA LYS A 71 -8.43 27.38 1.05
C LYS A 71 -8.84 26.48 2.20
N VAL A 72 -8.32 25.27 2.21
CA VAL A 72 -8.55 24.26 3.26
C VAL A 72 -7.22 23.61 3.64
N VAL A 73 -7.18 22.92 4.75
CA VAL A 73 -6.00 22.16 5.16
C VAL A 73 -6.28 20.67 4.99
N GLY A 74 -5.51 20.01 4.12
CA GLY A 74 -5.37 18.56 4.14
C GLY A 74 -4.63 18.17 5.42
N VAL A 75 -5.29 17.43 6.32
CA VAL A 75 -4.72 17.12 7.63
C VAL A 75 -3.98 15.79 7.62
N THR A 76 -4.61 14.76 7.09
CA THR A 76 -4.07 13.40 6.96
C THR A 76 -4.96 12.60 6.00
N GLY A 77 -4.54 11.40 5.67
CA GLY A 77 -5.35 10.48 4.86
C GLY A 77 -5.22 9.03 5.30
N VAL A 78 -6.02 8.22 4.66
CA VAL A 78 -6.00 6.76 4.78
C VAL A 78 -6.11 6.18 3.39
N VAL A 79 -5.13 5.38 2.99
CA VAL A 79 -5.26 4.54 1.79
C VAL A 79 -5.83 3.20 2.22
N THR A 80 -7.05 2.93 1.81
CA THR A 80 -7.74 1.65 2.08
C THR A 80 -7.55 0.73 0.89
N THR A 81 -6.95 -0.43 1.11
CA THR A 81 -6.86 -1.50 0.12
C THR A 81 -8.17 -2.30 0.14
N LEU A 82 -8.88 -2.31 -0.98
CA LEU A 82 -10.13 -3.04 -1.16
C LEU A 82 -9.90 -4.44 -1.74
N LYS A 83 -8.85 -4.59 -2.57
CA LYS A 83 -8.39 -5.84 -3.15
C LYS A 83 -6.86 -5.83 -3.21
N PHE A 84 -6.24 -6.92 -2.78
CA PHE A 84 -4.79 -7.05 -2.92
C PHE A 84 -4.38 -7.14 -4.38
N GLY A 85 -3.31 -6.43 -4.73
CA GLY A 85 -2.62 -6.65 -5.98
C GLY A 85 -1.74 -7.90 -5.91
N ARG A 86 -1.22 -8.31 -7.06
CA ARG A 86 -0.36 -9.48 -7.21
C ARG A 86 0.91 -9.15 -7.96
N VAL A 87 1.95 -9.91 -7.66
CA VAL A 87 3.20 -9.88 -8.38
C VAL A 87 3.55 -11.28 -8.88
N ARG A 88 4.24 -11.35 -10.00
CA ARG A 88 4.83 -12.56 -10.53
C ARG A 88 6.33 -12.58 -10.23
N VAL A 89 6.79 -13.65 -9.60
CA VAL A 89 8.22 -13.89 -9.35
C VAL A 89 8.74 -14.80 -10.46
N GLU A 90 9.57 -14.25 -11.35
CA GLU A 90 10.15 -14.97 -12.50
C GLU A 90 11.40 -15.75 -12.10
N ARG A 91 12.19 -15.20 -11.19
CA ARG A 91 13.45 -15.77 -10.72
C ARG A 91 13.65 -15.48 -9.24
N GLU A 92 14.42 -16.34 -8.58
CA GLU A 92 14.82 -16.13 -7.19
C GLU A 92 15.57 -14.80 -7.03
N ARG A 93 15.17 -14.01 -6.01
CA ARG A 93 15.88 -12.81 -5.60
C ARG A 93 15.52 -12.42 -4.17
N GLU A 94 16.25 -11.47 -3.63
CA GLU A 94 15.88 -10.74 -2.41
C GLU A 94 14.92 -9.59 -2.76
N LEU A 95 13.85 -9.44 -1.99
CA LEU A 95 12.82 -8.41 -2.16
C LEU A 95 12.73 -7.53 -0.91
N GLY A 96 12.51 -6.23 -1.16
CA GLY A 96 12.24 -5.23 -0.13
C GLY A 96 13.44 -4.78 0.67
N VAL A 97 13.17 -3.90 1.63
CA VAL A 97 14.17 -3.33 2.54
C VAL A 97 14.77 -4.43 3.43
N ARG A 98 13.94 -5.40 3.82
CA ARG A 98 14.36 -6.56 4.64
C ARG A 98 15.13 -7.63 3.88
N ARG A 99 15.27 -7.47 2.55
CA ARG A 99 15.97 -8.41 1.68
C ARG A 99 15.44 -9.85 1.83
N THR A 100 14.12 -9.98 1.90
CA THR A 100 13.48 -11.28 2.06
C THR A 100 13.62 -12.11 0.78
N PRO A 101 14.17 -13.35 0.84
CA PRO A 101 14.32 -14.19 -0.34
C PRO A 101 12.95 -14.64 -0.86
N VAL A 102 12.70 -14.41 -2.15
CA VAL A 102 11.49 -14.84 -2.87
C VAL A 102 11.85 -15.72 -4.06
N ARG A 103 10.96 -16.67 -4.37
CA ARG A 103 11.10 -17.65 -5.45
C ARG A 103 9.82 -17.69 -6.28
N PRO A 104 9.87 -18.21 -7.52
CA PRO A 104 8.66 -18.47 -8.29
C PRO A 104 7.61 -19.20 -7.47
N GLY A 105 6.35 -18.72 -7.53
CA GLY A 105 5.23 -19.21 -6.73
C GLY A 105 5.08 -18.57 -5.35
N ALA A 106 5.96 -17.64 -4.93
CA ALA A 106 5.77 -16.89 -3.69
C ALA A 106 4.52 -16.02 -3.76
N GLN A 107 3.65 -16.11 -2.73
CA GLN A 107 2.48 -15.27 -2.60
C GLN A 107 2.86 -13.95 -1.93
N ILE A 108 2.88 -12.88 -2.73
CA ILE A 108 3.17 -11.52 -2.30
C ILE A 108 1.91 -10.69 -2.57
N LEU A 109 1.34 -10.11 -1.52
CA LEU A 109 0.11 -9.31 -1.60
C LEU A 109 0.48 -7.83 -1.61
N LEU A 110 0.20 -7.13 -2.73
CA LEU A 110 0.39 -5.68 -2.80
C LEU A 110 -0.77 -4.97 -2.10
N LEU A 111 -0.43 -3.94 -1.32
CA LEU A 111 -1.41 -3.13 -0.60
C LEU A 111 -1.69 -1.81 -1.31
N HIS A 112 -0.67 -0.97 -1.48
CA HIS A 112 -0.83 0.31 -2.17
C HIS A 112 0.51 0.81 -2.73
N TYR A 113 0.41 1.74 -3.65
CA TYR A 113 1.52 2.44 -4.27
C TYR A 113 2.09 3.51 -3.32
N LEU A 114 3.41 3.69 -3.36
CA LEU A 114 4.14 4.67 -2.53
C LEU A 114 4.83 5.76 -3.36
N GLY A 115 4.89 5.59 -4.69
CA GLY A 115 5.63 6.46 -5.59
C GLY A 115 6.82 5.73 -6.25
N GLU A 116 7.32 6.27 -7.36
CA GLU A 116 8.52 5.80 -8.09
C GLU A 116 8.59 4.28 -8.32
N GLY A 117 7.45 3.64 -8.59
CA GLY A 117 7.40 2.18 -8.78
C GLY A 117 7.52 1.37 -7.50
N THR A 118 7.54 2.03 -6.33
CA THR A 118 7.60 1.38 -5.02
C THR A 118 6.20 1.06 -4.51
N TRP A 119 6.07 -0.13 -3.96
CA TRP A 119 4.82 -0.66 -3.44
C TRP A 119 4.99 -1.16 -2.03
N LYS A 120 3.98 -0.91 -1.17
CA LYS A 120 3.85 -1.60 0.09
C LYS A 120 3.25 -2.98 -0.14
N TYR A 121 3.83 -4.00 0.46
CA TYR A 121 3.37 -5.37 0.31
C TYR A 121 3.39 -6.13 1.63
N TRP A 122 2.68 -7.26 1.65
CA TRP A 122 2.73 -8.25 2.70
C TRP A 122 3.29 -9.57 2.16
N LEU A 123 4.21 -10.17 2.92
CA LEU A 123 4.81 -11.45 2.62
C LEU A 123 5.10 -12.22 3.92
N ARG A 124 4.55 -13.43 4.05
CA ARG A 124 4.82 -14.34 5.17
C ARG A 124 4.71 -13.66 6.54
N GLY A 125 3.64 -12.87 6.76
CA GLY A 125 3.35 -12.21 8.01
C GLY A 125 4.05 -10.88 8.25
N GLN A 126 4.77 -10.37 7.27
CA GLN A 126 5.51 -9.11 7.39
C GLN A 126 5.10 -8.12 6.31
N PHE A 127 5.00 -6.86 6.71
CA PHE A 127 4.89 -5.74 5.78
C PHE A 127 6.29 -5.24 5.43
N ASP A 128 6.49 -4.92 4.16
CA ASP A 128 7.72 -4.33 3.65
C ASP A 128 7.41 -3.51 2.38
N GLU A 129 8.42 -2.89 1.80
CA GLU A 129 8.34 -2.02 0.64
C GLU A 129 9.37 -2.44 -0.39
N ALA A 130 8.99 -2.42 -1.68
CA ALA A 130 9.90 -2.75 -2.76
C ALA A 130 9.53 -2.01 -4.04
N PHE A 131 10.56 -1.71 -4.83
CA PHE A 131 10.38 -1.36 -6.23
C PHE A 131 9.94 -2.61 -7.00
N ILE A 132 8.76 -2.54 -7.65
CA ILE A 132 8.18 -3.62 -8.44
C ILE A 132 7.77 -3.04 -9.80
N PRO A 133 8.58 -3.27 -10.84
CA PRO A 133 8.34 -2.72 -12.17
C PRO A 133 7.11 -3.33 -12.84
N SER A 134 6.49 -2.57 -13.72
CA SER A 134 5.47 -3.09 -14.61
C SER A 134 6.08 -4.01 -15.68
N PRO A 135 5.29 -4.89 -16.33
CA PRO A 135 5.77 -5.67 -17.48
C PRO A 135 6.29 -4.79 -18.60
N ASP A 136 5.72 -3.59 -18.80
CA ASP A 136 6.15 -2.63 -19.80
C ASP A 136 7.51 -2.03 -19.50
N ASP A 137 7.76 -1.70 -18.23
CA ASP A 137 9.07 -1.24 -17.80
C ASP A 137 10.12 -2.33 -18.03
N CYS A 138 9.79 -3.56 -17.76
CA CYS A 138 10.68 -4.69 -17.96
C CYS A 138 10.97 -4.95 -19.44
N ARG A 139 9.98 -4.83 -20.31
CA ARG A 139 10.22 -4.91 -21.77
C ARG A 139 11.14 -3.82 -22.25
N ARG A 140 10.93 -2.58 -21.81
CA ARG A 140 11.80 -1.44 -22.19
C ARG A 140 13.21 -1.56 -21.63
N ALA A 141 13.38 -2.23 -20.50
CA ALA A 141 14.66 -2.34 -19.81
C ALA A 141 15.54 -3.48 -20.31
N ALA A 142 14.96 -4.48 -20.96
CA ALA A 142 15.68 -5.69 -21.39
C ALA A 142 16.94 -5.37 -22.20
N ASP A 143 16.88 -4.33 -23.05
CA ASP A 143 17.96 -3.93 -23.95
C ASP A 143 18.78 -2.74 -23.44
N ARG A 144 18.43 -2.12 -22.29
CA ARG A 144 18.97 -0.80 -21.91
C ARG A 144 19.66 -0.76 -20.56
N SER A 145 19.33 -1.63 -19.62
CA SER A 145 19.84 -1.56 -18.25
C SER A 145 19.93 -2.92 -17.57
N PRO A 146 21.15 -3.44 -17.35
CA PRO A 146 21.33 -4.70 -16.58
C PRO A 146 20.71 -4.62 -15.17
N THR A 147 20.81 -3.47 -14.50
CA THR A 147 20.24 -3.28 -13.16
C THR A 147 18.72 -3.39 -13.18
N MET A 148 18.06 -2.72 -14.13
CA MET A 148 16.61 -2.80 -14.27
C MET A 148 16.18 -4.22 -14.69
N SER A 149 16.93 -4.88 -15.58
CA SER A 149 16.68 -6.27 -15.94
C SER A 149 16.75 -7.22 -14.74
N ALA A 150 17.66 -6.98 -13.78
CA ALA A 150 17.71 -7.73 -12.53
C ALA A 150 16.48 -7.47 -11.64
N GLN A 151 15.98 -6.25 -11.60
CA GLN A 151 14.75 -5.90 -10.86
C GLN A 151 13.51 -6.59 -11.43
N CYS A 152 13.48 -6.87 -12.72
CA CYS A 152 12.42 -7.59 -13.41
C CYS A 152 12.30 -9.08 -13.05
N ALA A 153 13.10 -9.58 -12.11
CA ALA A 153 12.87 -10.88 -11.50
C ALA A 153 11.55 -10.97 -10.72
N VAL A 154 11.00 -9.81 -10.29
CA VAL A 154 9.66 -9.67 -9.69
C VAL A 154 8.95 -8.56 -10.45
N GLN A 155 7.76 -8.83 -10.98
CA GLN A 155 7.00 -7.91 -11.82
C GLN A 155 5.57 -7.74 -11.30
N LEU A 156 5.02 -6.55 -11.49
CA LEU A 156 3.61 -6.28 -11.25
C LEU A 156 2.76 -7.14 -12.20
N GLU A 157 1.86 -7.94 -11.63
CA GLU A 157 0.87 -8.72 -12.40
C GLU A 157 -0.49 -8.05 -12.38
N GLU A 158 -0.95 -7.64 -11.20
CA GLU A 158 -2.22 -6.97 -11.00
C GLU A 158 -2.04 -5.89 -9.91
N PRO A 159 -2.36 -4.61 -10.21
CA PRO A 159 -2.32 -3.59 -9.19
C PRO A 159 -3.43 -3.81 -8.14
N PRO A 160 -3.23 -3.36 -6.90
CA PRO A 160 -4.28 -3.40 -5.88
C PRO A 160 -5.40 -2.41 -6.22
N GLU A 161 -6.64 -2.74 -5.79
CA GLU A 161 -7.71 -1.76 -5.76
C GLU A 161 -7.65 -0.99 -4.46
N THR A 162 -7.56 0.33 -4.55
CA THR A 162 -7.43 1.19 -3.38
C THR A 162 -8.36 2.40 -3.46
N VAL A 163 -8.72 2.92 -2.31
CA VAL A 163 -9.38 4.23 -2.19
C VAL A 163 -8.60 5.09 -1.20
N TRP A 164 -8.38 6.35 -1.58
CA TRP A 164 -7.74 7.33 -0.71
C TRP A 164 -8.79 8.26 -0.11
N TRP A 165 -8.96 8.18 1.20
CA TRP A 165 -9.75 9.09 1.99
C TRP A 165 -8.85 10.13 2.66
N VAL A 166 -9.24 11.39 2.61
CA VAL A 166 -8.49 12.48 3.22
C VAL A 166 -9.34 13.23 4.22
N THR A 167 -8.70 13.69 5.28
CA THR A 167 -9.31 14.56 6.26
C THR A 167 -9.04 16.01 5.89
N ILE A 168 -10.09 16.78 5.72
CA ILE A 168 -10.06 18.20 5.38
C ILE A 168 -10.50 19.02 6.59
N ARG A 169 -9.78 20.09 6.86
CA ARG A 169 -10.15 21.13 7.85
C ARG A 169 -10.41 22.45 7.14
N ASN A 170 -11.60 23.04 7.34
CA ASN A 170 -11.94 24.36 6.83
C ASN A 170 -11.42 25.49 7.74
N ARG A 171 -11.70 26.75 7.37
CA ARG A 171 -11.25 27.93 8.12
C ARG A 171 -11.91 28.06 9.49
N GLU A 172 -13.13 27.55 9.65
CA GLU A 172 -13.88 27.50 10.92
C GLU A 172 -13.39 26.41 11.86
N GLY A 173 -12.38 25.61 11.45
CA GLY A 173 -11.82 24.51 12.24
C GLY A 173 -12.63 23.22 12.19
N GLN A 174 -13.70 23.17 11.40
CA GLN A 174 -14.46 21.93 11.21
C GLN A 174 -13.61 20.93 10.42
N VAL A 175 -13.70 19.63 10.79
CA VAL A 175 -12.90 18.55 10.18
C VAL A 175 -13.83 17.46 9.67
N GLY A 176 -13.60 16.94 8.49
CA GLY A 176 -14.38 15.84 7.92
C GLY A 176 -13.63 15.16 6.77
N TRP A 177 -14.27 14.19 6.15
CA TRP A 177 -13.68 13.27 5.18
C TRP A 177 -14.15 13.50 3.75
N THR A 178 -13.27 13.26 2.80
CA THR A 178 -13.62 13.16 1.39
C THR A 178 -12.67 12.20 0.67
N ARG A 179 -13.12 11.60 -0.42
CA ARG A 179 -12.27 10.88 -1.39
C ARG A 179 -12.19 11.59 -2.75
N GLN A 180 -12.83 12.75 -2.88
CA GLN A 180 -12.83 13.55 -4.10
C GLN A 180 -11.56 14.40 -4.21
N VAL A 181 -10.39 13.75 -4.05
CA VAL A 181 -9.09 14.45 -3.97
C VAL A 181 -8.73 15.22 -5.24
N GLY A 182 -9.23 14.80 -6.42
CA GLY A 182 -9.08 15.55 -7.67
C GLY A 182 -9.74 16.94 -7.69
N HIS A 183 -10.63 17.22 -6.73
CA HIS A 183 -11.25 18.54 -6.56
C HIS A 183 -10.34 19.55 -5.85
N PHE A 184 -9.10 19.16 -5.50
CA PHE A 184 -8.16 20.03 -4.79
C PHE A 184 -6.89 20.23 -5.61
N GLY A 185 -6.31 21.42 -5.55
CA GLY A 185 -4.97 21.74 -6.00
C GLY A 185 -3.99 21.77 -4.86
N ASN A 186 -2.69 21.79 -5.19
CA ASN A 186 -1.60 21.84 -4.22
C ASN A 186 -1.50 20.61 -3.31
N ILE A 187 -2.00 19.46 -3.80
CA ILE A 187 -1.92 18.17 -3.12
C ILE A 187 -0.58 17.46 -3.37
N ASP A 188 0.14 17.89 -4.39
CA ASP A 188 1.41 17.36 -4.86
C ASP A 188 2.49 18.44 -4.73
N ALA A 189 3.59 18.13 -4.03
CA ALA A 189 4.71 19.06 -3.85
C ALA A 189 5.67 19.10 -5.05
N CYS A 190 5.68 18.07 -5.91
CA CYS A 190 6.49 17.98 -7.12
C CYS A 190 5.75 18.46 -8.37
N GLY A 191 4.41 18.39 -8.34
CA GLY A 191 3.56 18.94 -9.38
C GLY A 191 3.60 20.45 -9.29
N GLY A 192 4.22 21.12 -10.25
CA GLY A 192 3.94 22.54 -10.44
C GLY A 192 2.44 22.68 -10.68
N ASP A 193 1.77 23.59 -9.96
CA ASP A 193 0.43 24.02 -10.35
C ASP A 193 0.51 24.38 -11.84
N THR A 194 -0.03 23.52 -12.71
CA THR A 194 -0.30 23.93 -14.07
C THR A 194 -1.29 25.07 -13.93
N ARG A 195 -0.77 26.28 -14.04
CA ARG A 195 -1.58 27.49 -14.19
C ARG A 195 -2.33 27.32 -15.51
N ASP A 196 -3.59 26.98 -15.41
CA ASP A 196 -4.54 27.19 -16.47
C ASP A 196 -4.87 28.68 -16.60
#